data_a24082878e84ff821dcb37a67862f5ae
#
_entry.id   a24082878e84ff821dcb37a67862f5ae
#
_cell.length_a   1.000
_cell.length_b   1.000
_cell.length_c   1.000
_cell.angle_alpha   90.00
_cell.angle_beta   90.00
_cell.angle_gamma   90.00
#
_symmetry.space_group_name_H-M   'P 1'
#
loop_
_entity.id
_entity.type
_entity.pdbx_description
1 polymer ?
#
loop_
_entity_poly.entity_id
_entity_poly.type
_entity_poly.pdbx_seq_one_letter_code
_entity_poly.pdbx_strand_id
1 'polypeptide(L)'
;LKALKKYKSSIKPVCIKRSIADYNSSDISINTSIASATAIRELIKNKNFNTIKTVIPEKSYSILADCINSGCIIPDLNCFEKEIIYVLRKMSIKEIANLPDVSEGLEFLIKKAVNSCNTLTELLN
;
A
#
# COMPACT_ATOMS: atom_id res chain seq x y z
N LEU A 1 15.76 -11.51 -9.04
CA LEU A 1 16.68 -12.39 -9.79
C LEU A 1 17.22 -11.75 -11.06
N LYS A 2 16.38 -11.06 -11.90
CA LYS A 2 16.84 -10.39 -13.14
C LYS A 2 17.92 -9.34 -12.86
N ALA A 3 17.77 -8.51 -11.83
CA ALA A 3 18.76 -7.49 -11.45
C ALA A 3 20.10 -8.12 -11.03
N LEU A 4 20.07 -9.18 -10.21
CA LEU A 4 21.29 -9.88 -9.79
C LEU A 4 22.06 -10.45 -10.98
N LYS A 5 21.37 -11.00 -11.97
CA LYS A 5 21.99 -11.47 -13.22
C LYS A 5 22.54 -10.32 -14.05
N LYS A 6 21.78 -9.24 -14.24
CA LYS A 6 22.18 -8.06 -15.02
C LYS A 6 23.45 -7.41 -14.46
N TYR A 7 23.54 -7.28 -13.14
CA TYR A 7 24.67 -6.64 -12.48
C TYR A 7 25.78 -7.62 -12.03
N LYS A 8 25.68 -8.90 -12.43
CA LYS A 8 26.66 -9.95 -12.04
C LYS A 8 26.97 -9.94 -10.54
N SER A 9 25.93 -9.75 -9.73
CA SER A 9 26.05 -9.60 -8.28
C SER A 9 26.44 -10.92 -7.62
N SER A 10 27.31 -10.87 -6.60
CA SER A 10 27.68 -11.99 -5.75
C SER A 10 26.60 -12.34 -4.70
N ILE A 11 25.55 -11.57 -4.57
CA ILE A 11 24.45 -11.79 -3.63
C ILE A 11 23.73 -13.09 -4.00
N LYS A 12 23.65 -14.01 -3.04
CA LYS A 12 22.89 -15.26 -3.18
C LYS A 12 21.44 -15.02 -2.75
N PRO A 13 20.46 -15.17 -3.65
CA PRO A 13 19.06 -15.04 -3.29
C PRO A 13 18.61 -16.25 -2.46
N VAL A 14 17.93 -15.99 -1.35
CA VAL A 14 17.32 -17.01 -0.50
C VAL A 14 15.81 -16.78 -0.48
N CYS A 15 15.04 -17.82 -0.76
CA CYS A 15 13.59 -17.78 -0.69
C CYS A 15 13.12 -18.31 0.68
N ILE A 16 12.31 -17.51 1.37
CA ILE A 16 11.60 -17.94 2.57
C ILE A 16 10.15 -18.19 2.18
N LYS A 17 9.66 -19.42 2.39
CA LYS A 17 8.26 -19.75 2.11
C LYS A 17 7.36 -19.04 3.11
N ARG A 18 6.39 -18.29 2.62
CA ARG A 18 5.32 -17.71 3.45
C ARG A 18 4.34 -18.82 3.83
N SER A 19 4.11 -19.04 5.12
CA SER A 19 3.38 -20.22 5.60
C SER A 19 2.04 -19.92 6.26
N ILE A 20 1.69 -18.66 6.55
CA ILE A 20 0.60 -18.35 7.47
C ILE A 20 -0.44 -17.35 6.95
N ALA A 21 -0.11 -16.41 6.09
CA ALA A 21 -1.07 -15.43 5.58
C ALA A 21 -0.84 -15.13 4.11
N ASP A 22 -1.91 -15.08 3.33
CA ASP A 22 -1.88 -14.63 1.94
C ASP A 22 -1.59 -13.13 1.84
N TYR A 23 -0.99 -12.72 0.72
CA TYR A 23 -0.47 -11.36 0.53
C TYR A 23 -1.54 -10.27 0.70
N ASN A 24 -2.78 -10.55 0.27
CA ASN A 24 -3.89 -9.60 0.25
C ASN A 24 -5.06 -10.00 1.17
N SER A 25 -4.88 -10.94 2.11
CA SER A 25 -5.97 -11.28 3.01
C SER A 25 -6.19 -10.14 4.00
N SER A 26 -7.36 -9.50 3.90
CA SER A 26 -7.90 -8.60 4.93
C SER A 26 -8.48 -9.41 6.11
N ASP A 27 -8.72 -10.71 5.92
CA ASP A 27 -9.29 -11.57 6.94
C ASP A 27 -8.23 -11.95 7.97
N ILE A 28 -8.49 -11.58 9.20
CA ILE A 28 -7.80 -12.14 10.36
C ILE A 28 -8.47 -13.46 10.61
N SER A 29 -7.93 -14.54 10.04
CA SER A 29 -8.40 -15.86 10.40
C SER A 29 -8.15 -16.05 11.90
N ILE A 30 -9.22 -16.30 12.63
CA ILE A 30 -9.26 -16.45 14.10
C ILE A 30 -8.26 -17.51 14.61
N ASN A 31 -7.72 -18.33 13.71
CA ASN A 31 -6.77 -19.42 14.00
C ASN A 31 -5.30 -19.10 13.71
N THR A 32 -4.95 -17.91 13.23
CA THR A 32 -3.55 -17.54 12.97
C THR A 32 -3.17 -16.33 13.80
N SER A 33 -2.19 -16.51 14.67
CA SER A 33 -1.62 -15.45 15.52
C SER A 33 -0.80 -14.39 14.75
N ILE A 34 -0.87 -14.37 13.42
CA ILE A 34 -0.09 -13.45 12.56
C ILE A 34 -1.00 -12.85 11.50
N ALA A 35 -1.12 -11.53 11.51
CA ALA A 35 -1.86 -10.76 10.52
C ALA A 35 -0.99 -10.30 9.34
N SER A 36 -1.59 -10.11 8.16
CA SER A 36 -0.94 -9.45 7.03
C SER A 36 -0.74 -7.96 7.32
N ALA A 37 0.21 -7.33 6.63
CA ALA A 37 0.40 -5.87 6.75
C ALA A 37 -0.87 -5.07 6.35
N THR A 38 -1.64 -5.58 5.39
CA THR A 38 -2.92 -4.99 4.98
C THR A 38 -3.94 -5.05 6.10
N ALA A 39 -4.11 -6.22 6.74
CA ALA A 39 -5.01 -6.39 7.88
C ALA A 39 -4.62 -5.47 9.06
N ILE A 40 -3.31 -5.33 9.35
CA ILE A 40 -2.83 -4.45 10.41
C ILE A 40 -3.18 -2.98 10.09
N ARG A 41 -3.00 -2.52 8.84
CA ARG A 41 -3.38 -1.15 8.44
C ARG A 41 -4.87 -0.88 8.60
N GLU A 42 -5.72 -1.85 8.23
CA GLU A 42 -7.17 -1.74 8.44
C GLU A 42 -7.53 -1.69 9.93
N LEU A 43 -6.88 -2.50 10.78
CA LEU A 43 -7.09 -2.44 12.22
C LEU A 43 -6.68 -1.10 12.81
N ILE A 44 -5.58 -0.50 12.35
CA ILE A 44 -5.12 0.84 12.77
C ILE A 44 -6.15 1.89 12.36
N LYS A 45 -6.60 1.86 11.12
CA LYS A 45 -7.63 2.76 10.58
C LYS A 45 -8.91 2.71 11.41
N ASN A 46 -9.32 1.50 11.81
CA ASN A 46 -10.50 1.24 12.63
C ASN A 46 -10.23 1.41 14.14
N LYS A 47 -9.03 1.86 14.55
CA LYS A 47 -8.61 2.04 15.94
C LYS A 47 -8.74 0.79 16.82
N ASN A 48 -8.65 -0.40 16.22
CA ASN A 48 -8.79 -1.68 16.92
C ASN A 48 -7.45 -2.19 17.47
N PHE A 49 -6.87 -1.46 18.40
CA PHE A 49 -5.55 -1.74 18.97
C PHE A 49 -5.50 -3.03 19.80
N ASN A 50 -6.62 -3.43 20.39
CA ASN A 50 -6.68 -4.68 21.16
C ASN A 50 -6.40 -5.90 20.27
N THR A 51 -7.00 -5.95 19.09
CA THR A 51 -6.75 -7.02 18.13
C THR A 51 -5.33 -6.95 17.58
N ILE A 52 -4.79 -5.76 17.32
CA ILE A 52 -3.40 -5.60 16.83
C ILE A 52 -2.42 -6.25 17.82
N LYS A 53 -2.60 -6.02 19.12
CA LYS A 53 -1.75 -6.57 20.18
C LYS A 53 -1.67 -8.10 20.14
N THR A 54 -2.71 -8.78 19.69
CA THR A 54 -2.75 -10.26 19.64
C THR A 54 -2.15 -10.85 18.38
N VAL A 55 -2.01 -10.05 17.29
CA VAL A 55 -1.60 -10.55 15.96
C VAL A 55 -0.22 -10.07 15.50
N ILE A 56 0.49 -9.28 16.32
CA ILE A 56 1.87 -8.87 16.08
C ILE A 56 2.75 -9.13 17.33
N PRO A 57 4.07 -9.25 17.14
CA PRO A 57 5.00 -9.42 18.26
C PRO A 57 4.91 -8.25 19.25
N GLU A 58 5.05 -8.53 20.55
CA GLU A 58 4.93 -7.54 21.63
C GLU A 58 5.82 -6.31 21.43
N LYS A 59 7.10 -6.51 21.05
CA LYS A 59 8.04 -5.41 20.76
C LYS A 59 7.57 -4.54 19.60
N SER A 60 7.00 -5.15 18.55
CA SER A 60 6.46 -4.41 17.40
C SER A 60 5.23 -3.60 17.81
N TYR A 61 4.38 -4.16 18.68
CA TYR A 61 3.23 -3.45 19.22
C TYR A 61 3.65 -2.24 20.08
N SER A 62 4.65 -2.40 20.96
CA SER A 62 5.18 -1.31 21.78
C SER A 62 5.65 -0.14 20.91
N ILE A 63 6.48 -0.42 19.89
CA ILE A 63 6.98 0.61 18.96
C ILE A 63 5.81 1.30 18.22
N LEU A 64 4.83 0.52 17.75
CA LEU A 64 3.66 1.06 17.08
C LEU A 64 2.85 1.97 18.01
N ALA A 65 2.62 1.54 19.24
CA ALA A 65 1.87 2.31 20.25
C ALA A 65 2.60 3.62 20.59
N ASP A 66 3.92 3.58 20.79
CA ASP A 66 4.73 4.77 21.05
C ASP A 66 4.69 5.75 19.88
N CYS A 67 4.76 5.23 18.64
CA CYS A 67 4.64 6.02 17.42
C CYS A 67 3.28 6.76 17.36
N ILE A 68 2.19 6.04 17.61
CA ILE A 68 0.84 6.61 17.58
C ILE A 68 0.66 7.64 18.71
N ASN A 69 1.11 7.33 19.92
CA ASN A 69 1.03 8.23 21.08
C ASN A 69 1.85 9.51 20.89
N SER A 70 2.95 9.44 20.15
CA SER A 70 3.78 10.60 19.78
C SER A 70 3.18 11.43 18.63
N GLY A 71 2.00 11.07 18.13
CA GLY A 71 1.32 11.79 17.05
C GLY A 71 1.82 11.46 15.65
N CYS A 72 2.56 10.35 15.46
CA CYS A 72 2.94 9.91 14.13
C CYS A 72 1.70 9.58 13.30
N ILE A 73 1.61 10.19 12.14
CA ILE A 73 0.58 9.87 11.14
C ILE A 73 1.04 8.63 10.37
N ILE A 74 0.18 7.60 10.32
CA ILE A 74 0.40 6.45 9.45
C ILE A 74 -0.18 6.82 8.08
N PRO A 75 0.67 7.08 7.07
CA PRO A 75 0.20 7.56 5.78
C PRO A 75 -0.54 6.45 5.03
N ASP A 76 -1.66 6.82 4.43
CA ASP A 76 -2.34 6.05 3.39
C ASP A 76 -2.46 6.90 2.11
N LEU A 77 -2.98 6.32 1.03
CA LEU A 77 -3.14 7.04 -0.23
C LEU A 77 -4.07 8.26 -0.10
N ASN A 78 -5.05 8.22 0.80
CA ASN A 78 -6.00 9.32 0.98
C ASN A 78 -5.33 10.57 1.54
N CYS A 79 -4.19 10.42 2.24
CA CYS A 79 -3.40 11.57 2.69
C CYS A 79 -2.88 12.43 1.53
N PHE A 80 -2.78 11.85 0.33
CA PHE A 80 -2.29 12.50 -0.89
C PHE A 80 -3.38 12.68 -1.96
N GLU A 81 -4.64 12.50 -1.61
CA GLU A 81 -5.77 12.52 -2.55
C GLU A 81 -5.79 13.79 -3.40
N LYS A 82 -5.71 14.96 -2.75
CA LYS A 82 -5.78 16.26 -3.43
C LYS A 82 -4.58 16.47 -4.35
N GLU A 83 -3.40 16.11 -3.89
CA GLU A 83 -2.15 16.24 -4.63
C GLU A 83 -2.16 15.32 -5.86
N ILE A 84 -2.57 14.08 -5.70
CA ILE A 84 -2.65 13.11 -6.80
C ILE A 84 -3.65 13.61 -7.86
N ILE A 85 -4.86 13.98 -7.46
CA ILE A 85 -5.89 14.47 -8.38
C ILE A 85 -5.41 15.76 -9.07
N TYR A 86 -4.81 16.69 -8.31
CA TYR A 86 -4.29 17.93 -8.87
C TYR A 86 -3.20 17.69 -9.92
N VAL A 87 -2.21 16.85 -9.60
CA VAL A 87 -1.10 16.54 -10.51
C VAL A 87 -1.63 15.87 -11.78
N LEU A 88 -2.47 14.85 -11.67
CA LEU A 88 -3.04 14.15 -12.82
C LEU A 88 -3.91 15.07 -13.69
N ARG A 89 -4.64 16.00 -13.09
CA ARG A 89 -5.41 17.01 -13.84
C ARG A 89 -4.50 17.96 -14.64
N LYS A 90 -3.35 18.34 -14.09
CA LYS A 90 -2.35 19.19 -14.77
C LYS A 90 -1.58 18.47 -15.86
N MET A 91 -1.31 17.19 -15.71
CA MET A 91 -0.55 16.41 -16.69
C MET A 91 -1.30 16.33 -18.03
N SER A 92 -0.55 16.48 -19.11
CA SER A 92 -1.02 16.16 -20.46
C SER A 92 -1.17 14.64 -20.65
N ILE A 93 -1.93 14.21 -21.65
CA ILE A 93 -2.07 12.79 -22.00
C ILE A 93 -0.70 12.14 -22.27
N LYS A 94 0.22 12.87 -22.93
CA LYS A 94 1.59 12.39 -23.20
C LYS A 94 2.40 12.15 -21.93
N GLU A 95 2.28 13.04 -20.95
CA GLU A 95 2.94 12.88 -19.66
C GLU A 95 2.38 11.70 -18.88
N ILE A 96 1.04 11.50 -18.89
CA ILE A 96 0.40 10.34 -18.27
C ILE A 96 0.87 9.04 -18.95
N ALA A 97 0.96 8.99 -20.28
CA ALA A 97 1.43 7.84 -21.03
C ALA A 97 2.89 7.44 -20.69
N ASN A 98 3.69 8.39 -20.19
CA ASN A 98 5.08 8.13 -19.76
C ASN A 98 5.19 7.64 -18.30
N LEU A 99 4.09 7.55 -17.55
CA LEU A 99 4.10 6.98 -16.21
C LEU A 99 4.36 5.47 -16.28
N PRO A 100 5.03 4.90 -15.26
CA PRO A 100 5.23 3.45 -15.17
C PRO A 100 3.89 2.72 -15.24
N ASP A 101 3.87 1.58 -15.94
CA ASP A 101 2.73 0.68 -16.09
C ASP A 101 1.49 1.28 -16.79
N VAL A 102 1.58 2.48 -17.35
CA VAL A 102 0.54 3.05 -18.22
C VAL A 102 0.79 2.62 -19.66
N SER A 103 -0.16 1.88 -20.23
CA SER A 103 -0.09 1.34 -21.61
C SER A 103 -1.49 1.16 -22.20
N GLU A 104 -1.55 0.84 -23.48
CA GLU A 104 -2.77 0.39 -24.19
C GLU A 104 -3.97 1.36 -24.13
N GLY A 105 -3.70 2.66 -24.07
CA GLY A 105 -4.76 3.69 -24.03
C GLY A 105 -5.25 4.04 -22.63
N LEU A 106 -4.63 3.49 -21.58
CA LEU A 106 -4.97 3.79 -20.18
C LEU A 106 -4.80 5.28 -19.85
N GLU A 107 -3.89 5.99 -20.53
CA GLU A 107 -3.68 7.43 -20.37
C GLU A 107 -4.93 8.26 -20.65
N PHE A 108 -5.74 7.84 -21.64
CA PHE A 108 -7.00 8.50 -21.96
C PHE A 108 -8.06 8.25 -20.90
N LEU A 109 -8.13 7.02 -20.38
CA LEU A 109 -9.06 6.64 -19.31
C LEU A 109 -8.73 7.39 -18.03
N ILE A 110 -7.46 7.43 -17.63
CA ILE A 110 -6.98 8.17 -16.45
C ILE A 110 -7.35 9.66 -16.60
N LYS A 111 -7.06 10.25 -17.77
CA LYS A 111 -7.35 11.67 -18.01
C LYS A 111 -8.84 11.97 -17.95
N LYS A 112 -9.67 11.10 -18.51
CA LYS A 112 -11.14 11.23 -18.45
C LYS A 112 -11.64 11.10 -17.01
N ALA A 113 -11.20 10.05 -16.29
CA ALA A 113 -11.63 9.76 -14.94
C ALA A 113 -11.25 10.90 -13.97
N VAL A 114 -10.01 11.39 -14.01
CA VAL A 114 -9.54 12.44 -13.11
C VAL A 114 -10.25 13.78 -13.32
N ASN A 115 -10.75 14.05 -14.52
CA ASN A 115 -11.51 15.26 -14.79
C ASN A 115 -12.96 15.20 -14.28
N SER A 116 -13.49 13.99 -14.05
CA SER A 116 -14.87 13.77 -13.57
C SER A 116 -14.95 13.40 -12.09
N CYS A 117 -13.89 12.83 -11.49
CA CYS A 117 -13.88 12.43 -10.09
C CYS A 117 -13.54 13.58 -9.14
N ASN A 118 -13.99 13.51 -7.91
CA ASN A 118 -13.61 14.44 -6.83
C ASN A 118 -12.78 13.77 -5.74
N THR A 119 -12.79 12.44 -5.68
CA THR A 119 -12.06 11.65 -4.69
C THR A 119 -11.17 10.62 -5.36
N LEU A 120 -10.12 10.18 -4.63
CA LEU A 120 -9.24 9.12 -5.09
C LEU A 120 -9.99 7.78 -5.21
N THR A 121 -10.96 7.55 -4.34
CA THR A 121 -11.82 6.35 -4.40
C THR A 121 -12.64 6.31 -5.70
N GLU A 122 -13.19 7.44 -6.14
CA GLU A 122 -13.90 7.54 -7.43
C GLU A 122 -12.97 7.33 -8.62
N LEU A 123 -11.71 7.78 -8.51
CA LEU A 123 -10.72 7.60 -9.57
C LEU A 123 -10.32 6.14 -9.75
N LEU A 124 -10.32 5.35 -8.66
CA LEU A 124 -9.85 3.95 -8.64
C LEU A 124 -10.96 2.92 -8.88
N ASN A 125 -12.25 3.30 -8.90
CA ASN A 125 -13.40 2.45 -9.19
C ASN A 125 -13.92 2.67 -10.61
#